data_9a002fa8066e47b605f74a4b62730309
#
_entry.id   9a002fa8066e47b605f74a4b62730309
#
_cell.length_a   1.000
_cell.length_b   1.000
_cell.length_c   1.000
_cell.angle_alpha   90.00
_cell.angle_beta   90.00
_cell.angle_gamma   90.00
#
_symmetry.space_group_name_H-M   'P 1'
#
loop_
_entity.id
_entity.type
_entity.pdbx_description
1 polymer ?
#
loop_
_entity_poly.entity_id
_entity_poly.type
_entity_poly.pdbx_seq_one_letter_code
_entity_poly.pdbx_strand_id
1 'polypeptide(L)'
;MKLSLEIIFFVLSIFTGFAAPDNPKPASNQMRIKIGSSSFTATLSNNATATAFKGMLPITVKMSDLNGNEKYFDLPVNLPTNASNPGTIQSGDLMIYGSNTLVLFYKTFSTSYGYTRLGRINDTKGLASAVGSGVVTVTYELE
;
A
#
# COMPACT_ATOMS: atom_id res chain seq x y z
N MET A 1 22.46 -66.18 37.04
CA MET A 1 21.62 -65.35 36.15
C MET A 1 21.88 -63.91 36.51
N LYS A 2 22.62 -63.22 35.67
CA LYS A 2 22.81 -61.77 35.83
C LYS A 2 21.75 -61.07 35.00
N LEU A 3 20.83 -60.42 35.67
CA LEU A 3 19.91 -59.47 35.04
C LEU A 3 20.71 -58.22 34.75
N SER A 4 21.04 -58.00 33.50
CA SER A 4 21.56 -56.69 33.09
C SER A 4 20.40 -55.73 32.96
N LEU A 5 20.34 -54.82 33.90
CA LEU A 5 19.39 -53.72 33.83
C LEU A 5 19.94 -52.73 32.83
N GLU A 6 19.49 -52.84 31.57
CA GLU A 6 19.75 -51.80 30.60
C GLU A 6 18.88 -50.61 30.95
N ILE A 7 19.51 -49.64 31.60
CA ILE A 7 18.89 -48.35 31.78
C ILE A 7 18.93 -47.66 30.42
N ILE A 8 17.82 -47.75 29.70
CA ILE A 8 17.62 -46.94 28.49
C ILE A 8 17.40 -45.50 28.98
N PHE A 9 18.44 -44.69 28.90
CA PHE A 9 18.30 -43.28 29.03
C PHE A 9 17.54 -42.77 27.80
N PHE A 10 16.26 -42.60 27.97
CA PHE A 10 15.48 -41.80 27.02
C PHE A 10 15.90 -40.35 27.24
N VAL A 11 16.85 -39.87 26.45
CA VAL A 11 17.12 -38.44 26.39
C VAL A 11 15.94 -37.80 25.67
N LEU A 12 14.98 -37.37 26.47
CA LEU A 12 13.92 -36.54 25.96
C LEU A 12 14.58 -35.20 25.58
N SER A 13 15.01 -35.10 24.33
CA SER A 13 15.41 -33.80 23.77
C SER A 13 14.17 -32.91 23.75
N ILE A 14 14.00 -32.18 24.83
CA ILE A 14 13.02 -31.08 24.82
C ILE A 14 13.62 -30.05 23.88
N PHE A 15 13.23 -30.17 22.60
CA PHE A 15 13.38 -29.05 21.69
C PHE A 15 12.44 -27.95 22.21
N THR A 16 12.91 -27.14 23.14
CA THR A 16 12.31 -25.84 23.34
C THR A 16 12.62 -25.08 22.06
N GLY A 17 11.68 -25.14 21.12
CA GLY A 17 11.71 -24.29 19.97
C GLY A 17 11.65 -22.85 20.48
N PHE A 18 12.80 -22.23 20.69
CA PHE A 18 12.85 -20.79 20.65
C PHE A 18 12.42 -20.44 19.23
N ALA A 19 11.16 -20.01 19.07
CA ALA A 19 10.83 -19.22 17.93
C ALA A 19 11.86 -18.09 17.93
N ALA A 20 12.76 -18.08 16.93
CA ALA A 20 13.62 -16.94 16.73
C ALA A 20 12.71 -15.71 16.79
N PRO A 21 13.05 -14.63 17.54
CA PRO A 21 12.28 -13.41 17.48
C PRO A 21 12.12 -13.11 16.00
N ASP A 22 10.85 -13.04 15.54
CA ASP A 22 10.57 -12.65 14.17
C ASP A 22 11.33 -11.36 13.96
N ASN A 23 12.41 -11.43 13.19
CA ASN A 23 13.02 -10.22 12.68
C ASN A 23 11.87 -9.47 12.03
N PRO A 24 11.53 -8.24 12.47
CA PRO A 24 10.46 -7.51 11.84
C PRO A 24 10.75 -7.51 10.35
N LYS A 25 9.85 -8.10 9.56
CA LYS A 25 9.92 -7.99 8.11
C LYS A 25 10.13 -6.51 7.81
N PRO A 26 11.14 -6.12 7.00
CA PRO A 26 11.23 -4.74 6.57
C PRO A 26 9.85 -4.34 6.08
N ALA A 27 9.34 -3.21 6.58
CA ALA A 27 8.02 -2.73 6.24
C ALA A 27 7.86 -2.79 4.72
N SER A 28 6.91 -3.59 4.25
CA SER A 28 6.64 -3.73 2.82
C SER A 28 6.27 -2.36 2.27
N ASN A 29 6.89 -1.95 1.15
CA ASN A 29 6.47 -0.80 0.38
C ASN A 29 5.41 -1.16 -0.67
N GLN A 30 4.95 -2.41 -0.69
CA GLN A 30 3.93 -2.86 -1.61
C GLN A 30 2.55 -2.70 -1.00
N MET A 31 1.65 -2.13 -1.77
CA MET A 31 0.27 -1.90 -1.42
C MET A 31 -0.63 -2.52 -2.47
N ARG A 32 -1.77 -3.05 -2.03
CA ARG A 32 -2.82 -3.53 -2.94
C ARG A 32 -3.94 -2.51 -3.02
N ILE A 33 -4.39 -2.26 -4.24
CA ILE A 33 -5.51 -1.36 -4.54
C ILE A 33 -6.60 -2.21 -5.18
N LYS A 34 -7.74 -2.33 -4.51
CA LYS A 34 -8.89 -3.10 -4.99
C LYS A 34 -9.95 -2.14 -5.52
N ILE A 35 -10.38 -2.37 -6.75
CA ILE A 35 -11.40 -1.57 -7.43
C ILE A 35 -12.38 -2.55 -8.09
N GLY A 36 -13.58 -2.72 -7.49
CA GLY A 36 -14.50 -3.76 -7.93
C GLY A 36 -13.89 -5.15 -7.86
N SER A 37 -13.90 -5.88 -8.96
CA SER A 37 -13.25 -7.19 -9.09
C SER A 37 -11.77 -7.10 -9.51
N SER A 38 -11.27 -5.90 -9.78
CA SER A 38 -9.89 -5.66 -10.20
C SER A 38 -8.99 -5.39 -9.01
N SER A 39 -7.73 -5.82 -9.11
CA SER A 39 -6.71 -5.62 -8.08
C SER A 39 -5.40 -5.18 -8.74
N PHE A 40 -4.78 -4.16 -8.14
CA PHE A 40 -3.52 -3.60 -8.63
C PHE A 40 -2.51 -3.59 -7.49
N THR A 41 -1.26 -3.81 -7.81
CA THR A 41 -0.15 -3.62 -6.86
C THR A 41 0.50 -2.27 -7.10
N ALA A 42 0.71 -1.53 -6.03
CA ALA A 42 1.40 -0.25 -6.06
C ALA A 42 2.63 -0.27 -5.16
N THR A 43 3.63 0.48 -5.54
CA THR A 43 4.83 0.71 -4.72
C THR A 43 4.71 2.07 -4.06
N LEU A 44 4.77 2.08 -2.73
CA LEU A 44 4.76 3.31 -1.94
C LEU A 44 6.12 4.01 -2.01
N SER A 45 6.09 5.32 -2.03
CA SER A 45 7.29 6.16 -1.96
C SER A 45 7.97 6.02 -0.60
N ASN A 46 9.27 6.25 -0.56
CA ASN A 46 10.04 6.28 0.68
C ASN A 46 10.07 7.71 1.22
N ASN A 47 8.99 8.16 1.83
CA ASN A 47 8.86 9.49 2.42
C ASN A 47 7.92 9.46 3.63
N ALA A 48 7.88 10.56 4.38
CA ALA A 48 7.05 10.69 5.59
C ALA A 48 5.55 10.58 5.28
N THR A 49 5.12 11.05 4.11
CA THR A 49 3.73 10.99 3.65
C THR A 49 3.27 9.54 3.50
N ALA A 50 4.06 8.72 2.81
CA ALA A 50 3.77 7.30 2.61
C ALA A 50 3.80 6.53 3.93
N THR A 51 4.73 6.84 4.83
CA THR A 51 4.80 6.22 6.16
C THR A 51 3.53 6.50 6.96
N ALA A 52 3.07 7.75 6.97
CA ALA A 52 1.82 8.13 7.66
C ALA A 52 0.60 7.46 7.01
N PHE A 53 0.55 7.41 5.68
CA PHE A 53 -0.53 6.75 4.94
C PHE A 53 -0.62 5.25 5.24
N LYS A 54 0.51 4.56 5.34
CA LYS A 54 0.54 3.14 5.75
C LYS A 54 -0.14 2.89 7.08
N GLY A 55 0.01 3.82 8.03
CA GLY A 55 -0.62 3.72 9.34
C GLY A 55 -2.15 3.78 9.31
N MET A 56 -2.73 4.23 8.20
CA MET A 56 -4.17 4.32 8.00
C MET A 56 -4.77 3.05 7.35
N LEU A 57 -3.94 2.19 6.78
CA LEU A 57 -4.38 1.03 6.02
C LEU A 57 -4.82 -0.13 6.92
N PRO A 58 -5.85 -0.90 6.56
CA PRO A 58 -6.64 -0.77 5.34
C PRO A 58 -7.68 0.34 5.41
N ILE A 59 -7.96 0.97 4.28
CA ILE A 59 -9.07 1.92 4.16
C ILE A 59 -9.88 1.65 2.89
N THR A 60 -11.18 1.88 2.98
CA THR A 60 -12.10 1.83 1.82
C THR A 60 -12.75 3.20 1.69
N VAL A 61 -12.61 3.80 0.53
CA VAL A 61 -13.06 5.16 0.27
C VAL A 61 -13.85 5.26 -1.03
N LYS A 62 -14.81 6.17 -1.06
CA LYS A 62 -15.54 6.52 -2.29
C LYS A 62 -14.86 7.71 -2.92
N MET A 63 -14.22 7.47 -4.06
CA MET A 63 -13.47 8.49 -4.78
C MET A 63 -14.33 9.10 -5.87
N SER A 64 -14.30 10.42 -5.96
CA SER A 64 -14.99 11.19 -6.98
C SER A 64 -14.11 11.40 -8.20
N ASP A 65 -14.71 11.58 -9.35
CA ASP A 65 -13.99 11.89 -10.59
C ASP A 65 -13.72 13.39 -10.72
N LEU A 66 -12.57 13.72 -11.27
CA LEU A 66 -12.22 15.09 -11.66
C LEU A 66 -11.60 15.07 -13.06
N ASN A 67 -12.20 15.85 -13.96
CA ASN A 67 -11.71 16.08 -15.33
C ASN A 67 -11.52 14.81 -16.19
N GLY A 68 -12.07 13.67 -15.79
CA GLY A 68 -11.88 12.41 -16.53
C GLY A 68 -10.44 11.90 -16.55
N ASN A 69 -9.60 12.31 -15.60
CA ASN A 69 -8.20 11.90 -15.52
C ASN A 69 -7.74 11.49 -14.12
N GLU A 70 -8.54 11.76 -13.08
CA GLU A 70 -8.18 11.48 -11.70
C GLU A 70 -9.41 11.14 -10.85
N LYS A 71 -9.19 10.29 -9.84
CA LYS A 71 -10.11 10.02 -8.74
C LYS A 71 -9.51 10.61 -7.46
N TYR A 72 -10.34 11.27 -6.65
CA TYR A 72 -9.86 11.89 -5.41
C TYR A 72 -10.79 11.62 -4.23
N PHE A 73 -10.22 11.72 -3.03
CA PHE A 73 -10.93 11.61 -1.77
C PHE A 73 -10.19 12.42 -0.71
N ASP A 74 -10.93 13.26 0.04
CA ASP A 74 -10.35 14.01 1.14
C ASP A 74 -10.26 13.14 2.38
N LEU A 75 -9.03 12.82 2.80
CA LEU A 75 -8.77 12.08 4.02
C LEU A 75 -9.20 12.88 5.26
N PRO A 76 -9.65 12.21 6.33
CA PRO A 76 -10.09 12.89 7.56
C PRO A 76 -8.95 13.49 8.38
N VAL A 77 -7.70 13.23 8.00
CA VAL A 77 -6.49 13.68 8.68
C VAL A 77 -5.54 14.34 7.68
N ASN A 78 -4.73 15.27 8.16
CA ASN A 78 -3.63 15.82 7.39
C ASN A 78 -2.42 14.90 7.47
N LEU A 79 -1.73 14.73 6.34
CA LEU A 79 -0.49 13.98 6.25
C LEU A 79 0.70 14.94 6.22
N PRO A 80 1.90 14.49 6.64
CA PRO A 80 3.12 15.22 6.32
C PRO A 80 3.26 15.37 4.81
N THR A 81 3.59 16.56 4.32
CA THR A 81 3.70 16.83 2.88
C THR A 81 4.96 17.60 2.55
N ASN A 82 5.42 17.42 1.32
CA ASN A 82 6.52 18.18 0.72
C ASN A 82 6.22 18.30 -0.78
N ALA A 83 5.33 19.24 -1.10
CA ALA A 83 4.81 19.37 -2.45
C ALA A 83 5.88 19.86 -3.42
N SER A 84 5.88 19.29 -4.61
CA SER A 84 6.66 19.75 -5.75
C SER A 84 5.86 19.53 -7.05
N ASN A 85 6.22 20.28 -8.09
CA ASN A 85 5.60 20.11 -9.40
C ASN A 85 6.22 18.91 -10.10
N PRO A 86 5.44 17.82 -10.39
CA PRO A 86 5.97 16.67 -11.10
C PRO A 86 6.18 16.91 -12.59
N GLY A 87 5.64 18.00 -13.15
CA GLY A 87 5.64 18.30 -14.58
C GLY A 87 4.69 17.41 -15.36
N THR A 88 4.94 16.13 -15.39
CA THR A 88 4.08 15.12 -16.03
C THR A 88 3.53 14.16 -15.00
N ILE A 89 2.22 13.98 -15.00
CA ILE A 89 1.52 12.93 -14.26
C ILE A 89 1.46 11.69 -15.14
N GLN A 90 1.78 10.54 -14.56
CA GLN A 90 1.65 9.25 -15.21
C GLN A 90 0.39 8.53 -14.74
N SER A 91 -0.28 7.81 -15.64
CA SER A 91 -1.36 6.89 -15.23
C SER A 91 -0.84 5.93 -14.15
N GLY A 92 -1.58 5.81 -13.06
CA GLY A 92 -1.21 5.00 -11.90
C GLY A 92 -0.46 5.77 -10.82
N ASP A 93 -0.14 7.03 -11.01
CA ASP A 93 0.43 7.88 -9.96
C ASP A 93 -0.57 8.05 -8.82
N LEU A 94 -0.06 7.91 -7.59
CA LEU A 94 -0.75 8.21 -6.35
C LEU A 94 -0.07 9.39 -5.69
N MET A 95 -0.83 10.41 -5.39
CA MET A 95 -0.30 11.64 -4.82
C MET A 95 -1.23 12.21 -3.76
N ILE A 96 -0.69 13.09 -2.94
CA ILE A 96 -1.46 13.96 -2.04
C ILE A 96 -1.43 15.37 -2.61
N TYR A 97 -2.61 15.93 -2.84
CA TYR A 97 -2.80 17.34 -3.12
C TYR A 97 -3.14 18.09 -1.83
N GLY A 98 -2.51 19.25 -1.60
CA GLY A 98 -2.63 19.91 -0.31
C GLY A 98 -2.10 19.01 0.81
N SER A 99 -2.81 18.93 1.93
CA SER A 99 -2.41 18.15 3.09
C SER A 99 -3.18 16.84 3.27
N ASN A 100 -4.32 16.66 2.59
CA ASN A 100 -5.21 15.53 2.87
C ASN A 100 -5.97 14.97 1.66
N THR A 101 -5.78 15.50 0.46
CA THR A 101 -6.51 15.00 -0.71
C THR A 101 -5.72 13.87 -1.36
N LEU A 102 -6.22 12.65 -1.23
CA LEU A 102 -5.71 11.46 -1.91
C LEU A 102 -6.15 11.48 -3.36
N VAL A 103 -5.19 11.37 -4.29
CA VAL A 103 -5.45 11.40 -5.73
C VAL A 103 -4.88 10.16 -6.39
N LEU A 104 -5.73 9.46 -7.12
CA LEU A 104 -5.37 8.34 -8.00
C LEU A 104 -5.54 8.79 -9.44
N PHE A 105 -4.44 8.94 -10.15
CA PHE A 105 -4.45 9.32 -11.56
C PHE A 105 -4.59 8.09 -12.45
N TYR A 106 -5.44 8.18 -13.46
CA TYR A 106 -5.66 7.08 -14.41
C TYR A 106 -5.45 7.49 -15.87
N LYS A 107 -4.89 8.68 -16.08
CA LYS A 107 -4.40 9.16 -17.37
C LYS A 107 -3.06 9.89 -17.21
N THR A 108 -2.30 9.94 -18.29
CA THR A 108 -1.04 10.68 -18.37
C THR A 108 -1.31 12.06 -18.96
N PHE A 109 -0.86 13.12 -18.29
CA PHE A 109 -1.02 14.50 -18.73
C PHE A 109 0.01 15.42 -18.06
N SER A 110 0.21 16.61 -18.61
CA SER A 110 1.07 17.63 -18.02
C SER A 110 0.29 18.45 -16.99
N THR A 111 0.95 18.82 -15.91
CA THR A 111 0.37 19.67 -14.85
C THR A 111 1.34 20.77 -14.43
N SER A 112 0.80 21.90 -13.98
CA SER A 112 1.56 22.96 -13.32
C SER A 112 1.35 22.96 -11.78
N TYR A 113 0.50 22.08 -11.26
CA TYR A 113 0.23 22.00 -9.83
C TYR A 113 1.32 21.27 -9.07
N GLY A 114 1.41 21.56 -7.76
CA GLY A 114 2.27 20.84 -6.84
C GLY A 114 1.54 19.70 -6.15
N TYR A 115 2.24 18.59 -5.97
CA TYR A 115 1.75 17.39 -5.27
C TYR A 115 2.86 16.80 -4.42
N THR A 116 2.47 16.05 -3.39
CA THR A 116 3.42 15.18 -2.69
C THR A 116 3.23 13.74 -3.18
N ARG A 117 4.32 13.09 -3.58
CA ARG A 117 4.26 11.72 -4.07
C ARG A 117 3.90 10.76 -2.94
N LEU A 118 2.96 9.85 -3.23
CA LEU A 118 2.56 8.78 -2.32
C LEU A 118 3.02 7.41 -2.81
N GLY A 119 2.94 7.18 -4.10
CA GLY A 119 3.34 5.92 -4.72
C GLY A 119 2.93 5.84 -6.18
N ARG A 120 3.03 4.63 -6.73
CA ARG A 120 2.68 4.36 -8.12
C ARG A 120 2.21 2.92 -8.29
N ILE A 121 1.17 2.72 -9.08
CA ILE A 121 0.74 1.40 -9.54
C ILE A 121 1.80 0.84 -10.49
N ASN A 122 2.22 -0.40 -10.25
CA ASN A 122 3.31 -1.04 -11.00
C ASN A 122 2.89 -1.38 -12.43
N ASP A 123 1.69 -1.92 -12.61
CA ASP A 123 1.10 -2.24 -13.91
C ASP A 123 -0.30 -1.64 -13.98
N THR A 124 -0.46 -0.68 -14.87
CA THR A 124 -1.70 0.10 -15.03
C THR A 124 -2.67 -0.49 -16.04
N LYS A 125 -2.39 -1.68 -16.58
CA LYS A 125 -3.29 -2.34 -17.51
C LYS A 125 -4.67 -2.54 -16.87
N GLY A 126 -5.69 -2.01 -17.52
CA GLY A 126 -7.06 -2.12 -17.06
C GLY A 126 -7.46 -1.08 -15.99
N LEU A 127 -6.58 -0.18 -15.60
CA LEU A 127 -6.87 0.80 -14.53
C LEU A 127 -8.00 1.75 -14.93
N ALA A 128 -7.93 2.39 -16.10
CA ALA A 128 -8.95 3.32 -16.54
C ALA A 128 -10.34 2.66 -16.65
N SER A 129 -10.38 1.42 -17.11
CA SER A 129 -11.60 0.62 -17.18
C SER A 129 -12.14 0.30 -15.79
N ALA A 130 -11.27 -0.06 -14.86
CA ALA A 130 -11.65 -0.42 -13.48
C ALA A 130 -12.23 0.77 -12.72
N VAL A 131 -11.62 1.96 -12.83
CA VAL A 131 -12.12 3.15 -12.13
C VAL A 131 -13.40 3.72 -12.76
N GLY A 132 -13.59 3.52 -14.05
CA GLY A 132 -14.77 3.97 -14.78
C GLY A 132 -15.01 5.47 -14.70
N SER A 133 -16.23 5.90 -15.03
CA SER A 133 -16.70 7.27 -14.89
C SER A 133 -17.43 7.45 -13.56
N GLY A 134 -17.38 8.64 -12.98
CA GLY A 134 -18.10 8.98 -11.75
C GLY A 134 -17.43 8.44 -10.48
N VAL A 135 -18.24 8.22 -9.44
CA VAL A 135 -17.78 7.76 -8.13
C VAL A 135 -17.40 6.28 -8.18
N VAL A 136 -16.27 5.93 -7.60
CA VAL A 136 -15.81 4.54 -7.49
C VAL A 136 -15.35 4.24 -6.07
N THR A 137 -15.67 3.04 -5.58
CA THR A 137 -15.20 2.55 -4.29
C THR A 137 -13.85 1.88 -4.46
N VAL A 138 -12.86 2.32 -3.67
CA VAL A 138 -11.49 1.84 -3.74
C VAL A 138 -11.03 1.41 -2.33
N THR A 139 -10.44 0.23 -2.25
CA THR A 139 -9.81 -0.27 -1.01
C THR A 139 -8.30 -0.26 -1.17
N TYR A 140 -7.62 0.38 -0.22
CA TYR A 140 -6.17 0.42 -0.11
C TYR A 140 -5.75 -0.44 1.07
N GLU A 141 -4.85 -1.39 0.86
CA GLU A 141 -4.34 -2.28 1.91
C GLU A 141 -2.87 -2.62 1.68
N LEU A 142 -2.15 -2.93 2.75
CA LEU A 142 -0.77 -3.46 2.63
C LEU A 142 -0.79 -4.89 2.10
N GLU A 143 0.20 -5.22 1.29
CA GLU A 143 0.47 -6.61 0.90
C GLU A 143 1.23 -7.36 1.98
#